data_6d4843e82477528f2ef9b06f6b759b08
#
_entry.id   6d4843e82477528f2ef9b06f6b759b08
#
_cell.length_a   1.000
_cell.length_b   1.000
_cell.length_c   1.000
_cell.angle_alpha   90.00
_cell.angle_beta   90.00
_cell.angle_gamma   90.00
#
_symmetry.space_group_name_H-M   'P 1'
#
loop_
_entity.id
_entity.type
_entity.pdbx_description
1 polymer ?
#
loop_
_entity_poly.entity_id
_entity_poly.type
_entity_poly.pdbx_seq_one_letter_code
_entity_poly.pdbx_strand_id
1 'polypeptide(L)'
;MRSVIFLTLIVILAFITKAHDHPLVGVVSYPVSSKETLDEKYTSYIQAESVKFIESSGVRAVALKYDQDWSEHKQLLSQLNGLFVQNSFDVSMNNDPTFLGTLKSAYNYTIEQNANGDLFPLWVSGISALQLAKLISGDKRITEKVDALDYSSGLSISETFDGNPNTYITHKIKHNFLRYAYEDNSVYFNQDSAITLDIFKGSKLAEDFEIVAQAKDRKGKDFVAMLKSKRYPIILSFTLFEAVYNFYPENNVPHSSESTKLAVQFSKVFTNICRLNDRMFPTVADEFANNIFNNPLTVVTEPEYQTFYF
;
A
#
# COMPACT_ATOMS: atom_id res chain seq x y z
N MET A 1 3.66 37.39 -34.97
CA MET A 1 4.31 36.87 -33.78
C MET A 1 3.40 36.76 -32.54
N ARG A 2 2.56 37.72 -32.20
CA ARG A 2 1.66 37.65 -31.02
C ARG A 2 0.63 36.50 -31.07
N SER A 3 0.08 36.19 -32.26
CA SER A 3 -0.91 35.10 -32.40
C SER A 3 -0.35 33.69 -32.23
N VAL A 4 0.92 33.46 -32.60
CA VAL A 4 1.57 32.16 -32.45
C VAL A 4 1.88 31.84 -30.97
N ILE A 5 2.27 32.88 -30.20
CA ILE A 5 2.54 32.75 -28.77
C ILE A 5 1.25 32.39 -28.02
N PHE A 6 0.11 32.97 -28.41
CA PHE A 6 -1.19 32.68 -27.79
C PHE A 6 -1.68 31.26 -28.06
N LEU A 7 -1.45 30.72 -29.28
CA LEU A 7 -1.80 29.34 -29.62
C LEU A 7 -0.93 28.35 -28.88
N THR A 8 0.37 28.62 -28.71
CA THR A 8 1.29 27.77 -27.95
C THR A 8 0.94 27.76 -26.46
N LEU A 9 0.49 28.88 -25.90
CA LEU A 9 0.04 28.97 -24.52
C LEU A 9 -1.26 28.17 -24.26
N ILE A 10 -2.19 28.17 -25.23
CA ILE A 10 -3.43 27.39 -25.16
C ILE A 10 -3.15 25.88 -25.26
N VAL A 11 -2.19 25.47 -26.10
CA VAL A 11 -1.79 24.07 -26.21
C VAL A 11 -1.08 23.60 -24.95
N ILE A 12 -0.28 24.43 -24.29
CA ILE A 12 0.38 24.08 -23.01
C ILE A 12 -0.65 24.03 -21.87
N LEU A 13 -1.71 24.83 -21.87
CA LEU A 13 -2.80 24.78 -20.89
C LEU A 13 -3.74 23.57 -21.07
N ALA A 14 -3.78 22.96 -22.27
CA ALA A 14 -4.58 21.76 -22.53
C ALA A 14 -3.97 20.47 -21.96
N PHE A 15 -2.72 20.50 -21.52
CA PHE A 15 -2.04 19.39 -20.81
C PHE A 15 -2.07 19.52 -19.28
N ILE A 16 -2.95 20.34 -18.71
CA ILE A 16 -3.29 20.18 -17.30
C ILE A 16 -4.14 18.91 -17.23
N THR A 17 -3.51 17.77 -16.96
CA THR A 17 -4.20 16.52 -16.66
C THR A 17 -5.21 16.83 -15.57
N LYS A 18 -6.49 16.74 -15.91
CA LYS A 18 -7.57 16.92 -14.95
C LYS A 18 -7.44 15.76 -13.97
N ALA A 19 -7.12 16.05 -12.71
CA ALA A 19 -7.03 15.01 -11.69
C ALA A 19 -8.31 14.17 -11.68
N HIS A 20 -8.18 12.86 -11.68
CA HIS A 20 -9.33 11.96 -11.67
C HIS A 20 -10.05 12.10 -10.32
N ASP A 21 -11.30 12.56 -10.33
CA ASP A 21 -12.05 12.86 -9.10
C ASP A 21 -12.38 11.60 -8.29
N HIS A 22 -12.48 10.45 -8.96
CA HIS A 22 -12.89 9.16 -8.38
C HIS A 22 -11.97 8.02 -8.80
N PRO A 23 -10.68 8.00 -8.39
CA PRO A 23 -9.75 6.99 -8.84
C PRO A 23 -10.16 5.60 -8.33
N LEU A 24 -9.81 4.59 -9.11
CA LEU A 24 -10.03 3.19 -8.85
C LEU A 24 -8.71 2.53 -8.46
N VAL A 25 -8.68 1.87 -7.32
CA VAL A 25 -7.49 1.20 -6.81
C VAL A 25 -7.73 -0.30 -6.73
N GLY A 26 -6.88 -1.07 -7.40
CA GLY A 26 -6.87 -2.52 -7.24
C GLY A 26 -6.39 -2.92 -5.86
N VAL A 27 -7.07 -3.85 -5.21
CA VAL A 27 -6.60 -4.47 -3.97
C VAL A 27 -6.33 -5.95 -4.26
N VAL A 28 -5.07 -6.36 -4.09
CA VAL A 28 -4.70 -7.76 -4.32
C VAL A 28 -5.19 -8.62 -3.18
N SER A 29 -5.94 -9.69 -3.51
CA SER A 29 -6.36 -10.67 -2.51
C SER A 29 -5.17 -11.47 -1.98
N TYR A 30 -5.30 -12.02 -0.78
CA TYR A 30 -4.30 -12.88 -0.15
C TYR A 30 -4.82 -14.32 -0.10
N PRO A 31 -3.95 -15.34 -0.28
CA PRO A 31 -4.37 -16.74 -0.20
C PRO A 31 -4.91 -17.11 1.18
N VAL A 32 -5.94 -17.94 1.20
CA VAL A 32 -6.50 -18.52 2.43
C VAL A 32 -5.89 -19.89 2.66
N SER A 33 -5.46 -20.20 3.88
CA SER A 33 -5.09 -21.56 4.22
C SER A 33 -6.32 -22.45 4.36
N SER A 34 -6.17 -23.74 4.04
CA SER A 34 -7.27 -24.73 4.19
C SER A 34 -7.77 -24.89 5.63
N LYS A 35 -7.10 -24.28 6.61
CA LYS A 35 -7.48 -24.31 8.03
C LYS A 35 -8.39 -23.14 8.44
N GLU A 36 -8.48 -22.09 7.63
CA GLU A 36 -9.16 -20.84 7.95
C GLU A 36 -10.41 -20.60 7.11
N THR A 37 -10.75 -21.50 6.20
CA THR A 37 -11.90 -21.32 5.32
C THR A 37 -13.19 -21.67 6.04
N LEU A 38 -14.11 -20.72 6.09
CA LEU A 38 -15.53 -20.97 6.44
C LEU A 38 -16.25 -21.83 5.38
N ASP A 39 -15.70 -21.90 4.17
CA ASP A 39 -16.24 -22.66 3.05
C ASP A 39 -15.08 -22.99 2.09
N GLU A 40 -14.87 -24.27 1.77
CA GLU A 40 -13.79 -24.78 0.90
C GLU A 40 -13.77 -24.17 -0.51
N LYS A 41 -14.86 -23.50 -0.91
CA LYS A 41 -14.95 -22.82 -2.22
C LYS A 41 -14.10 -21.54 -2.32
N TYR A 42 -13.69 -20.96 -1.20
CA TYR A 42 -12.91 -19.71 -1.21
C TYR A 42 -11.41 -20.01 -1.21
N THR A 43 -10.68 -19.38 -2.12
CA THR A 43 -9.22 -19.52 -2.27
C THR A 43 -8.45 -18.33 -1.76
N SER A 44 -9.12 -17.18 -1.61
CA SER A 44 -8.48 -15.94 -1.23
C SER A 44 -9.42 -14.98 -0.50
N TYR A 45 -8.84 -13.94 0.10
CA TYR A 45 -9.59 -12.92 0.82
C TYR A 45 -8.96 -11.52 0.66
N ILE A 46 -9.79 -10.49 0.85
CA ILE A 46 -9.37 -9.10 1.03
C ILE A 46 -9.92 -8.61 2.37
N GLN A 47 -9.05 -8.08 3.23
CA GLN A 47 -9.41 -7.51 4.51
C GLN A 47 -10.22 -6.23 4.33
N ALA A 48 -11.35 -6.11 5.02
CA ALA A 48 -12.17 -4.91 4.98
C ALA A 48 -11.42 -3.66 5.47
N GLU A 49 -10.48 -3.81 6.42
CA GLU A 49 -9.64 -2.71 6.91
C GLU A 49 -8.76 -2.13 5.81
N SER A 50 -8.20 -2.97 4.91
CA SER A 50 -7.44 -2.52 3.75
C SER A 50 -8.29 -1.70 2.79
N VAL A 51 -9.54 -2.14 2.54
CA VAL A 51 -10.52 -1.41 1.74
C VAL A 51 -10.88 -0.08 2.40
N LYS A 52 -11.22 -0.10 3.69
CA LYS A 52 -11.53 1.11 4.46
C LYS A 52 -10.36 2.10 4.45
N PHE A 53 -9.13 1.63 4.56
CA PHE A 53 -7.93 2.48 4.52
C PHE A 53 -7.84 3.25 3.21
N ILE A 54 -7.89 2.59 2.06
CA ILE A 54 -7.78 3.28 0.77
C ILE A 54 -9.01 4.16 0.50
N GLU A 55 -10.23 3.69 0.84
CA GLU A 55 -11.47 4.41 0.60
C GLU A 55 -11.67 5.62 1.54
N SER A 56 -10.99 5.65 2.70
CA SER A 56 -11.01 6.79 3.62
C SER A 56 -10.54 8.11 2.97
N SER A 57 -9.86 8.02 1.83
CA SER A 57 -9.37 9.16 1.06
C SER A 57 -10.13 9.40 -0.25
N GLY A 58 -11.28 8.73 -0.46
CA GLY A 58 -12.21 9.01 -1.57
C GLY A 58 -11.85 8.31 -2.88
N VAL A 59 -11.19 7.16 -2.83
CA VAL A 59 -11.04 6.23 -3.97
C VAL A 59 -12.05 5.10 -3.85
N ARG A 60 -12.15 4.24 -4.86
CA ARG A 60 -12.96 3.02 -4.84
C ARG A 60 -12.08 1.81 -5.02
N ALA A 61 -12.38 0.76 -4.27
CA ALA A 61 -11.65 -0.48 -4.29
C ALA A 61 -12.20 -1.43 -5.36
N VAL A 62 -11.28 -2.05 -6.08
CA VAL A 62 -11.54 -3.13 -7.05
C VAL A 62 -10.76 -4.36 -6.62
N ALA A 63 -11.42 -5.52 -6.52
CA ALA A 63 -10.74 -6.76 -6.15
C ALA A 63 -9.86 -7.29 -7.29
N LEU A 64 -8.64 -7.67 -6.97
CA LEU A 64 -7.71 -8.32 -7.87
C LEU A 64 -7.31 -9.67 -7.24
N LYS A 65 -7.83 -10.76 -7.77
CA LYS A 65 -7.57 -12.10 -7.22
C LYS A 65 -6.13 -12.52 -7.50
N TYR A 66 -5.38 -12.91 -6.48
CA TYR A 66 -3.96 -13.21 -6.59
C TYR A 66 -3.63 -14.40 -7.52
N ASP A 67 -4.55 -15.33 -7.68
CA ASP A 67 -4.41 -16.60 -8.41
C ASP A 67 -4.92 -16.55 -9.87
N GLN A 68 -5.34 -15.38 -10.36
CA GLN A 68 -5.70 -15.18 -11.76
C GLN A 68 -4.46 -15.09 -12.66
N ASP A 69 -4.64 -15.43 -13.93
CA ASP A 69 -3.58 -15.28 -14.93
C ASP A 69 -3.12 -13.82 -15.05
N TRP A 70 -1.80 -13.62 -15.18
CA TRP A 70 -1.23 -12.28 -15.26
C TRP A 70 -1.73 -11.47 -16.47
N SER A 71 -2.15 -12.13 -17.54
CA SER A 71 -2.78 -11.47 -18.71
C SER A 71 -4.11 -10.81 -18.35
N GLU A 72 -4.94 -11.46 -17.51
CA GLU A 72 -6.19 -10.91 -16.99
C GLU A 72 -5.92 -9.75 -16.04
N HIS A 73 -4.92 -9.90 -15.14
CA HIS A 73 -4.47 -8.80 -14.29
C HIS A 73 -4.06 -7.57 -15.11
N LYS A 74 -3.28 -7.73 -16.17
CA LYS A 74 -2.86 -6.60 -17.03
C LYS A 74 -4.05 -5.88 -17.65
N GLN A 75 -5.05 -6.60 -18.10
CA GLN A 75 -6.26 -6.01 -18.65
C GLN A 75 -6.99 -5.16 -17.60
N LEU A 76 -7.16 -5.68 -16.38
CA LEU A 76 -7.80 -4.95 -15.30
C LEU A 76 -6.94 -3.75 -14.86
N LEU A 77 -5.62 -3.95 -14.64
CA LEU A 77 -4.69 -2.91 -14.20
C LEU A 77 -4.61 -1.74 -15.19
N SER A 78 -4.85 -1.98 -16.48
CA SER A 78 -4.88 -0.90 -17.50
C SER A 78 -6.04 0.09 -17.28
N GLN A 79 -7.04 -0.26 -16.48
CA GLN A 79 -8.22 0.52 -16.17
C GLN A 79 -8.19 1.11 -14.75
N LEU A 80 -7.17 0.75 -13.95
CA LEU A 80 -7.02 1.16 -12.56
C LEU A 80 -5.97 2.26 -12.39
N ASN A 81 -6.17 3.13 -11.42
CA ASN A 81 -5.31 4.28 -11.14
C ASN A 81 -4.13 3.96 -10.21
N GLY A 82 -4.13 2.80 -9.58
CA GLY A 82 -3.05 2.34 -8.71
C GLY A 82 -3.35 0.96 -8.14
N LEU A 83 -2.37 0.41 -7.43
CA LEU A 83 -2.44 -0.92 -6.84
C LEU A 83 -2.04 -0.90 -5.37
N PHE A 84 -2.87 -1.49 -4.54
CA PHE A 84 -2.63 -1.74 -3.14
C PHE A 84 -2.48 -3.25 -2.90
N VAL A 85 -1.38 -3.66 -2.29
CA VAL A 85 -1.19 -5.04 -1.84
C VAL A 85 -1.29 -5.05 -0.33
N GLN A 86 -2.29 -5.73 0.18
CA GLN A 86 -2.62 -5.79 1.59
C GLN A 86 -1.61 -6.56 2.43
N ASN A 87 -1.64 -6.35 3.73
CA ASN A 87 -1.02 -7.23 4.72
C ASN A 87 -1.75 -8.58 4.76
N SER A 88 -1.12 -9.59 5.36
CA SER A 88 -1.72 -10.88 5.67
C SER A 88 -1.85 -11.10 7.17
N PHE A 89 -2.93 -11.78 7.58
CA PHE A 89 -3.03 -12.37 8.92
C PHE A 89 -2.40 -13.76 8.97
N ASP A 90 -2.49 -14.50 7.87
CA ASP A 90 -2.04 -15.89 7.82
C ASP A 90 -0.57 -15.98 7.44
N VAL A 91 0.26 -16.08 8.47
CA VAL A 91 1.71 -16.23 8.28
C VAL A 91 2.09 -17.56 7.60
N SER A 92 1.20 -18.57 7.61
CA SER A 92 1.47 -19.86 6.96
C SER A 92 1.52 -19.73 5.44
N MET A 93 0.79 -18.77 4.86
CA MET A 93 0.70 -18.52 3.43
C MET A 93 1.74 -17.49 2.93
N ASN A 94 2.60 -16.97 3.80
CA ASN A 94 3.59 -15.95 3.44
C ASN A 94 4.56 -16.36 2.32
N ASN A 95 4.72 -17.66 2.08
CA ASN A 95 5.61 -18.21 1.06
C ASN A 95 4.83 -18.89 -0.09
N ASP A 96 3.52 -18.63 -0.22
CA ASP A 96 2.75 -19.15 -1.34
C ASP A 96 3.39 -18.70 -2.67
N PRO A 97 3.80 -19.65 -3.54
CA PRO A 97 4.56 -19.30 -4.74
C PRO A 97 3.73 -18.53 -5.76
N THR A 98 2.42 -18.74 -5.81
CA THR A 98 1.51 -18.03 -6.71
C THR A 98 1.39 -16.58 -6.26
N PHE A 99 1.15 -16.35 -4.96
CA PHE A 99 1.10 -15.00 -4.40
C PHE A 99 2.41 -14.24 -4.60
N LEU A 100 3.56 -14.88 -4.31
CA LEU A 100 4.87 -14.27 -4.53
C LEU A 100 5.13 -13.96 -6.03
N GLY A 101 4.63 -14.81 -6.93
CA GLY A 101 4.66 -14.57 -8.37
C GLY A 101 3.86 -13.33 -8.77
N THR A 102 2.63 -13.21 -8.26
CA THR A 102 1.75 -12.06 -8.49
C THR A 102 2.33 -10.78 -7.89
N LEU A 103 2.88 -10.84 -6.68
CA LEU A 103 3.54 -9.71 -6.03
C LEU A 103 4.73 -9.19 -6.87
N LYS A 104 5.58 -10.10 -7.37
CA LYS A 104 6.70 -9.75 -8.25
C LYS A 104 6.22 -9.17 -9.58
N SER A 105 5.17 -9.73 -10.16
CA SER A 105 4.59 -9.27 -11.42
C SER A 105 3.96 -7.88 -11.28
N ALA A 106 3.28 -7.61 -10.17
CA ALA A 106 2.74 -6.30 -9.83
C ALA A 106 3.83 -5.23 -9.71
N TYR A 107 4.93 -5.56 -9.03
CA TYR A 107 6.10 -4.68 -8.93
C TYR A 107 6.72 -4.38 -10.31
N ASN A 108 6.95 -5.41 -11.12
CA ASN A 108 7.52 -5.25 -12.45
C ASN A 108 6.60 -4.43 -13.37
N TYR A 109 5.29 -4.68 -13.34
CA TYR A 109 4.30 -3.89 -14.07
C TYR A 109 4.36 -2.41 -13.69
N THR A 110 4.41 -2.12 -12.39
CA THR A 110 4.53 -0.74 -11.90
C THR A 110 5.79 -0.06 -12.45
N ILE A 111 6.93 -0.75 -12.43
CA ILE A 111 8.18 -0.21 -13.00
C ILE A 111 8.03 0.04 -14.49
N GLU A 112 7.51 -0.95 -15.25
CA GLU A 112 7.31 -0.86 -16.70
C GLU A 112 6.43 0.33 -17.08
N GLN A 113 5.28 0.50 -16.42
CA GLN A 113 4.37 1.62 -16.70
C GLN A 113 5.05 2.96 -16.45
N ASN A 114 5.64 3.13 -15.27
CA ASN A 114 6.29 4.40 -14.92
C ASN A 114 7.54 4.69 -15.77
N ALA A 115 8.29 3.69 -16.19
CA ALA A 115 9.42 3.85 -17.10
C ALA A 115 8.98 4.31 -18.49
N ASN A 116 7.78 3.92 -18.93
CA ASN A 116 7.14 4.36 -20.16
C ASN A 116 6.45 5.73 -20.06
N GLY A 117 6.49 6.37 -18.88
CA GLY A 117 5.83 7.66 -18.62
C GLY A 117 4.35 7.58 -18.26
N ASP A 118 3.82 6.35 -18.08
CA ASP A 118 2.45 6.10 -17.70
C ASP A 118 2.37 5.89 -16.17
N LEU A 119 2.07 6.96 -15.44
CA LEU A 119 2.09 6.99 -13.98
C LEU A 119 1.18 5.92 -13.39
N PHE A 120 1.76 5.02 -12.59
CA PHE A 120 1.03 3.96 -11.89
C PHE A 120 1.64 3.70 -10.50
N PRO A 121 0.99 4.14 -9.42
CA PRO A 121 1.50 3.95 -8.06
C PRO A 121 1.21 2.55 -7.51
N LEU A 122 2.12 2.07 -6.65
CA LEU A 122 2.03 0.82 -5.90
C LEU A 122 2.27 1.08 -4.41
N TRP A 123 1.34 0.62 -3.59
CA TRP A 123 1.52 0.51 -2.14
C TRP A 123 1.47 -0.95 -1.72
N VAL A 124 2.46 -1.39 -0.96
CA VAL A 124 2.52 -2.75 -0.40
C VAL A 124 2.59 -2.64 1.12
N SER A 125 1.73 -3.37 1.84
CA SER A 125 1.58 -3.27 3.29
C SER A 125 2.06 -4.51 4.03
N GLY A 126 2.60 -4.32 5.22
CA GLY A 126 2.92 -5.33 6.21
C GLY A 126 3.85 -6.43 5.72
N ILE A 127 3.44 -7.68 5.92
CA ILE A 127 4.22 -8.86 5.54
C ILE A 127 4.43 -8.95 4.03
N SER A 128 3.46 -8.50 3.22
CA SER A 128 3.60 -8.45 1.77
C SER A 128 4.72 -7.49 1.34
N ALA A 129 4.87 -6.36 2.04
CA ALA A 129 6.01 -5.44 1.82
C ALA A 129 7.33 -6.11 2.16
N LEU A 130 7.40 -6.90 3.23
CA LEU A 130 8.60 -7.63 3.63
C LEU A 130 8.95 -8.71 2.60
N GLN A 131 7.96 -9.44 2.07
CA GLN A 131 8.16 -10.42 1.02
C GLN A 131 8.66 -9.77 -0.27
N LEU A 132 8.06 -8.63 -0.68
CA LEU A 132 8.54 -7.90 -1.85
C LEU A 132 9.98 -7.38 -1.65
N ALA A 133 10.30 -6.86 -0.47
CA ALA A 133 11.67 -6.44 -0.16
C ALA A 133 12.69 -7.58 -0.30
N LYS A 134 12.34 -8.80 0.16
CA LYS A 134 13.16 -10.02 -0.02
C LYS A 134 13.32 -10.38 -1.50
N LEU A 135 12.25 -10.27 -2.29
CA LEU A 135 12.29 -10.56 -3.73
C LEU A 135 13.17 -9.56 -4.49
N ILE A 136 13.08 -8.27 -4.17
CA ILE A 136 13.87 -7.20 -4.80
C ILE A 136 15.35 -7.35 -4.43
N SER A 137 15.66 -7.56 -3.16
CA SER A 137 17.04 -7.70 -2.69
C SER A 137 17.72 -8.97 -3.22
N GLY A 138 16.94 -10.01 -3.53
CA GLY A 138 17.45 -11.34 -3.84
C GLY A 138 18.05 -12.07 -2.64
N ASP A 139 17.94 -11.50 -1.42
CA ASP A 139 18.40 -12.12 -0.18
C ASP A 139 17.24 -12.32 0.79
N LYS A 140 16.95 -13.58 1.13
CA LYS A 140 15.90 -13.93 2.09
C LYS A 140 16.26 -13.58 3.54
N ARG A 141 17.53 -13.23 3.81
CA ARG A 141 18.08 -12.94 5.15
C ARG A 141 18.19 -11.45 5.44
N ILE A 142 17.48 -10.60 4.71
CA ILE A 142 17.47 -9.14 4.92
C ILE A 142 16.72 -8.70 6.19
N THR A 143 16.38 -9.64 7.06
CA THR A 143 15.66 -9.35 8.31
C THR A 143 16.38 -9.95 9.49
N GLU A 144 16.18 -9.33 10.64
CA GLU A 144 16.56 -9.88 11.93
C GLU A 144 15.41 -9.76 12.93
N LYS A 145 15.50 -10.49 14.05
CA LYS A 145 14.44 -10.53 15.07
C LYS A 145 14.26 -9.16 15.72
N VAL A 146 13.00 -8.78 15.87
CA VAL A 146 12.51 -7.62 16.61
C VAL A 146 11.36 -8.04 17.52
N ASP A 147 11.11 -7.26 18.56
CA ASP A 147 10.00 -7.48 19.50
C ASP A 147 8.86 -6.51 19.17
N ALA A 148 8.18 -6.75 18.03
CA ALA A 148 7.13 -5.89 17.50
C ALA A 148 5.88 -6.68 17.04
N LEU A 149 5.62 -7.85 17.67
CA LEU A 149 4.33 -8.56 17.51
C LEU A 149 3.26 -7.87 18.37
N ASP A 150 2.07 -7.65 17.82
CA ASP A 150 0.96 -6.95 18.47
C ASP A 150 1.48 -5.72 19.24
N TYR A 151 2.05 -4.77 18.52
CA TYR A 151 2.78 -3.66 19.09
C TYR A 151 2.42 -2.33 18.44
N SER A 152 2.13 -1.34 19.26
CA SER A 152 1.99 0.04 18.81
C SER A 152 3.18 0.90 19.25
N SER A 153 3.56 1.83 18.39
CA SER A 153 4.71 2.72 18.59
C SER A 153 4.52 4.05 17.86
N GLY A 154 5.40 4.99 18.10
CA GLY A 154 5.58 6.17 17.26
C GLY A 154 6.47 5.88 16.04
N LEU A 155 6.43 6.81 15.07
CA LEU A 155 7.31 6.82 13.90
C LEU A 155 8.30 7.98 13.97
N SER A 156 9.56 7.72 13.68
CA SER A 156 10.53 8.75 13.33
C SER A 156 10.53 8.93 11.82
N ILE A 157 9.96 10.04 11.34
CA ILE A 157 9.89 10.36 9.91
C ILE A 157 11.21 10.99 9.48
N SER A 158 11.74 10.58 8.32
CA SER A 158 12.97 11.12 7.75
C SER A 158 12.78 12.55 7.27
N GLU A 159 13.76 13.42 7.54
CA GLU A 159 13.78 14.81 7.06
C GLU A 159 13.80 14.88 5.52
N THR A 160 14.36 13.88 4.85
CA THR A 160 14.35 13.79 3.38
C THR A 160 12.95 13.56 2.79
N PHE A 161 12.01 13.10 3.62
CA PHE A 161 10.62 12.96 3.22
C PHE A 161 9.94 14.32 3.00
N ASP A 162 10.38 15.35 3.68
CA ASP A 162 9.75 16.69 3.69
C ASP A 162 10.38 17.67 2.67
N GLY A 163 11.51 17.35 2.07
CA GLY A 163 12.35 18.33 1.38
C GLY A 163 12.52 18.21 -0.13
N ASN A 164 12.04 17.16 -0.79
CA ASN A 164 12.24 17.01 -2.24
C ASN A 164 10.99 17.30 -3.05
N PRO A 165 10.91 18.47 -3.74
CA PRO A 165 9.74 18.84 -4.53
C PRO A 165 9.47 17.94 -5.74
N ASN A 166 10.43 17.07 -6.11
CA ASN A 166 10.31 16.17 -7.27
C ASN A 166 9.81 14.76 -6.90
N THR A 167 9.54 14.48 -5.64
CA THR A 167 8.93 13.21 -5.25
C THR A 167 7.43 13.40 -5.03
N TYR A 168 6.61 12.67 -5.77
CA TYR A 168 5.13 12.68 -5.70
C TYR A 168 4.56 12.54 -4.28
N ILE A 169 5.37 12.04 -3.34
CA ILE A 169 4.97 11.71 -1.97
C ILE A 169 5.07 12.91 -1.02
N THR A 170 5.98 13.86 -1.26
CA THR A 170 6.38 14.85 -0.25
C THR A 170 5.54 16.11 -0.18
N HIS A 171 4.72 16.39 -1.18
CA HIS A 171 4.14 17.74 -1.32
C HIS A 171 2.99 18.10 -0.37
N LYS A 172 2.50 17.17 0.49
CA LYS A 172 1.26 17.48 1.24
C LYS A 172 1.11 16.91 2.65
N ILE A 173 2.13 16.30 3.24
CA ILE A 173 2.06 16.02 4.68
C ILE A 173 2.46 17.30 5.41
N LYS A 174 1.47 18.09 5.81
CA LYS A 174 1.72 19.30 6.61
C LYS A 174 2.39 18.92 7.94
N HIS A 175 3.39 19.67 8.37
CA HIS A 175 4.08 19.51 9.66
C HIS A 175 3.15 19.21 10.85
N ASN A 176 1.94 19.74 10.85
CA ASN A 176 0.95 19.49 11.89
C ASN A 176 0.50 18.03 12.01
N PHE A 177 0.67 17.19 10.97
CA PHE A 177 0.33 15.77 11.02
C PHE A 177 1.51 14.90 11.40
N LEU A 178 2.73 15.32 11.08
CA LEU A 178 3.94 14.59 11.46
C LEU A 178 4.08 14.50 12.98
N ARG A 179 3.61 15.50 13.73
CA ARG A 179 3.62 15.43 15.21
C ARG A 179 2.87 14.22 15.75
N TYR A 180 1.76 13.80 15.11
CA TYR A 180 1.02 12.60 15.53
C TYR A 180 1.80 11.32 15.27
N ALA A 181 2.68 11.31 14.27
CA ALA A 181 3.53 10.17 14.00
C ALA A 181 4.57 9.93 15.12
N TYR A 182 5.02 10.99 15.80
CA TYR A 182 6.00 10.89 16.89
C TYR A 182 5.39 10.50 18.24
N GLU A 183 4.06 10.52 18.35
CA GLU A 183 3.39 10.13 19.60
C GLU A 183 3.51 8.62 19.78
N ASP A 184 3.76 8.17 21.01
CA ASP A 184 3.68 6.77 21.37
C ASP A 184 2.27 6.25 21.04
N ASN A 185 2.20 4.99 20.57
CA ASN A 185 0.95 4.35 20.17
C ASN A 185 0.21 5.03 18.99
N SER A 186 0.95 5.63 18.05
CA SER A 186 0.34 6.24 16.86
C SER A 186 0.11 5.28 15.69
N VAL A 187 0.93 4.23 15.60
CA VAL A 187 0.88 3.22 14.52
C VAL A 187 1.04 1.81 15.07
N TYR A 188 0.62 0.83 14.27
CA TYR A 188 0.61 -0.58 14.64
C TYR A 188 1.59 -1.41 13.82
N PHE A 189 2.22 -2.37 14.49
CA PHE A 189 3.10 -3.40 13.94
C PHE A 189 2.65 -4.78 14.40
N ASN A 190 2.76 -5.78 13.52
CA ASN A 190 2.54 -7.17 13.88
C ASN A 190 3.61 -8.06 13.21
N GLN A 191 4.85 -7.92 13.67
CA GLN A 191 6.00 -8.61 13.08
C GLN A 191 7.05 -8.97 14.13
N ASP A 192 7.64 -10.15 14.01
CA ASP A 192 8.75 -10.64 14.84
C ASP A 192 10.12 -10.48 14.20
N SER A 193 10.14 -10.02 12.96
CA SER A 193 11.34 -9.80 12.17
C SER A 193 11.20 -8.56 11.29
N ALA A 194 12.26 -7.77 11.18
CA ALA A 194 12.26 -6.52 10.43
C ALA A 194 13.61 -6.26 9.75
N ILE A 195 13.60 -5.36 8.79
CA ILE A 195 14.80 -4.78 8.20
C ILE A 195 15.32 -3.71 9.15
N THR A 196 16.50 -3.92 9.74
CA THR A 196 17.15 -2.88 10.55
C THR A 196 17.90 -1.89 9.66
N LEU A 197 18.30 -0.76 10.25
CA LEU A 197 18.98 0.31 9.50
C LEU A 197 20.30 -0.16 8.87
N ASP A 198 21.05 -1.00 9.59
CA ASP A 198 22.34 -1.50 9.10
C ASP A 198 22.15 -2.53 7.98
N ILE A 199 21.16 -3.41 8.11
CA ILE A 199 20.80 -4.36 7.06
C ILE A 199 20.33 -3.60 5.81
N PHE A 200 19.48 -2.59 5.96
CA PHE A 200 19.03 -1.78 4.84
C PHE A 200 20.20 -1.15 4.09
N LYS A 201 21.10 -0.46 4.81
CA LYS A 201 22.27 0.21 4.22
C LYS A 201 23.20 -0.75 3.47
N GLY A 202 23.33 -1.98 3.95
CA GLY A 202 24.16 -3.03 3.34
C GLY A 202 23.44 -3.85 2.24
N SER A 203 22.17 -3.61 1.99
CA SER A 203 21.36 -4.37 1.04
C SER A 203 21.21 -3.67 -0.30
N LYS A 204 20.88 -4.44 -1.35
CA LYS A 204 20.50 -3.88 -2.67
C LYS A 204 19.28 -2.95 -2.60
N LEU A 205 18.44 -3.08 -1.59
CA LEU A 205 17.30 -2.18 -1.43
C LEU A 205 17.73 -0.72 -1.34
N ALA A 206 18.88 -0.43 -0.73
CA ALA A 206 19.39 0.93 -0.58
C ALA A 206 19.80 1.58 -1.92
N GLU A 207 19.95 0.82 -2.99
CA GLU A 207 20.22 1.36 -4.33
C GLU A 207 18.96 2.06 -4.90
N ASP A 208 17.79 1.42 -4.76
CA ASP A 208 16.54 1.85 -5.38
C ASP A 208 15.52 2.48 -4.42
N PHE A 209 15.70 2.28 -3.10
CA PHE A 209 14.79 2.78 -2.07
C PHE A 209 15.50 3.70 -1.09
N GLU A 210 14.71 4.53 -0.42
CA GLU A 210 15.13 5.34 0.72
C GLU A 210 14.16 5.15 1.90
N ILE A 211 14.68 5.36 3.12
CA ILE A 211 13.89 5.24 4.35
C ILE A 211 13.00 6.47 4.50
N VAL A 212 11.70 6.26 4.59
CA VAL A 212 10.70 7.29 4.89
C VAL A 212 10.47 7.40 6.40
N ALA A 213 10.36 6.24 7.06
CA ALA A 213 10.07 6.19 8.49
C ALA A 213 10.81 5.02 9.16
N GLN A 214 11.09 5.22 10.44
CA GLN A 214 11.72 4.27 11.34
C GLN A 214 10.85 4.13 12.60
N ALA A 215 10.96 2.99 13.28
CA ALA A 215 10.34 2.75 14.58
C ALA A 215 11.31 2.04 15.51
N LYS A 216 10.96 1.96 16.79
CA LYS A 216 11.68 1.15 17.79
C LYS A 216 10.78 0.00 18.23
N ASP A 217 11.39 -1.16 18.43
CA ASP A 217 10.71 -2.28 19.08
C ASP A 217 10.61 -2.07 20.62
N ARG A 218 9.95 -3.00 21.33
CA ARG A 218 9.81 -2.93 22.80
C ARG A 218 11.15 -2.88 23.56
N LYS A 219 12.24 -3.30 22.93
CA LYS A 219 13.59 -3.32 23.50
C LYS A 219 14.43 -2.10 23.06
N GLY A 220 13.83 -1.17 22.33
CA GLY A 220 14.51 0.03 21.85
C GLY A 220 15.35 -0.18 20.58
N LYS A 221 15.22 -1.34 19.89
CA LYS A 221 15.94 -1.62 18.65
C LYS A 221 15.29 -0.92 17.47
N ASP A 222 16.09 -0.12 16.75
CA ASP A 222 15.62 0.59 15.57
C ASP A 222 15.41 -0.34 14.37
N PHE A 223 14.28 -0.16 13.67
CA PHE A 223 13.99 -0.86 12.43
C PHE A 223 13.27 0.06 11.43
N VAL A 224 13.32 -0.31 10.16
CA VAL A 224 12.67 0.40 9.06
C VAL A 224 11.17 0.16 9.14
N ALA A 225 10.40 1.25 9.23
CA ALA A 225 8.94 1.22 9.27
C ALA A 225 8.32 1.46 7.89
N MET A 226 9.02 2.21 7.00
CA MET A 226 8.54 2.50 5.66
C MET A 226 9.70 2.84 4.72
N LEU A 227 9.61 2.32 3.49
CA LEU A 227 10.49 2.65 2.37
C LEU A 227 9.68 3.27 1.23
N LYS A 228 10.30 4.18 0.47
CA LYS A 228 9.80 4.61 -0.84
C LYS A 228 10.86 4.40 -1.91
N SER A 229 10.46 4.11 -3.14
CA SER A 229 11.40 4.08 -4.26
C SER A 229 11.90 5.51 -4.56
N LYS A 230 13.17 5.60 -4.95
CA LYS A 230 13.81 6.84 -5.37
C LYS A 230 13.35 7.33 -6.73
N ARG A 231 12.84 6.42 -7.58
CA ARG A 231 12.52 6.70 -8.99
C ARG A 231 11.04 6.67 -9.30
N TYR A 232 10.30 5.75 -8.68
CA TYR A 232 8.92 5.44 -9.03
C TYR A 232 7.99 5.60 -7.83
N PRO A 233 6.68 5.78 -8.02
CA PRO A 233 5.73 5.93 -6.94
C PRO A 233 5.41 4.58 -6.26
N ILE A 234 6.42 3.96 -5.66
CA ILE A 234 6.32 2.68 -4.96
C ILE A 234 6.62 2.88 -3.48
N ILE A 235 5.70 2.42 -2.63
CA ILE A 235 5.79 2.48 -1.17
C ILE A 235 5.77 1.06 -0.61
N LEU A 236 6.72 0.73 0.25
CA LEU A 236 6.72 -0.47 1.08
C LEU A 236 6.49 -0.03 2.53
N SER A 237 5.30 -0.28 3.05
CA SER A 237 4.94 0.04 4.44
C SER A 237 4.99 -1.22 5.30
N PHE A 238 5.92 -1.27 6.24
CA PHE A 238 5.95 -2.33 7.27
C PHE A 238 5.06 -1.95 8.46
N THR A 239 4.58 -0.70 8.49
CA THR A 239 3.56 -0.20 9.41
C THR A 239 2.18 -0.52 8.85
N LEU A 240 1.28 -1.00 9.69
CA LEU A 240 -0.10 -1.35 9.34
C LEU A 240 -1.03 -0.17 9.64
N PHE A 241 -1.05 0.84 8.75
CA PHE A 241 -1.95 2.00 8.89
C PHE A 241 -3.42 1.60 8.77
N GLU A 242 -3.74 0.56 8.01
CA GLU A 242 -5.08 0.00 7.85
C GLU A 242 -5.64 -0.58 9.14
N ALA A 243 -4.80 -1.01 10.07
CA ALA A 243 -5.21 -1.66 11.31
C ALA A 243 -6.14 -0.80 12.17
N VAL A 244 -6.04 0.53 12.12
CA VAL A 244 -6.94 1.44 12.87
C VAL A 244 -8.43 1.28 12.49
N TYR A 245 -8.73 0.65 11.36
CA TYR A 245 -10.08 0.35 10.89
C TYR A 245 -10.56 -1.05 11.29
N ASN A 246 -9.72 -1.79 11.98
CA ASN A 246 -10.06 -3.09 12.54
C ASN A 246 -11.05 -2.92 13.70
N PHE A 247 -11.88 -3.94 13.91
CA PHE A 247 -12.96 -3.91 14.93
C PHE A 247 -12.51 -4.47 16.29
N TYR A 248 -11.23 -4.84 16.46
CA TYR A 248 -10.77 -5.59 17.65
C TYR A 248 -10.49 -4.73 18.88
N PRO A 249 -11.17 -4.98 20.02
CA PRO A 249 -10.83 -4.34 21.28
C PRO A 249 -9.64 -4.96 22.02
N GLU A 250 -9.16 -6.17 21.63
CA GLU A 250 -8.25 -6.98 22.44
C GLU A 250 -6.77 -6.92 22.03
N ASN A 251 -6.44 -6.23 20.94
CA ASN A 251 -5.07 -6.04 20.51
C ASN A 251 -4.56 -4.62 20.77
N ASN A 252 -3.25 -4.42 20.63
CA ASN A 252 -2.63 -3.11 20.82
C ASN A 252 -2.80 -2.17 19.61
N VAL A 253 -3.81 -2.38 18.77
CA VAL A 253 -4.10 -1.47 17.64
C VAL A 253 -4.56 -0.13 18.19
N PRO A 254 -3.92 0.99 17.77
CA PRO A 254 -4.32 2.31 18.23
C PRO A 254 -5.60 2.78 17.52
N HIS A 255 -6.63 3.11 18.28
CA HIS A 255 -7.91 3.65 17.78
C HIS A 255 -8.14 5.11 18.17
N SER A 256 -7.08 5.83 18.52
CA SER A 256 -7.18 7.26 18.85
C SER A 256 -7.59 8.09 17.63
N SER A 257 -8.12 9.28 17.89
CA SER A 257 -8.41 10.28 16.83
C SER A 257 -7.15 10.62 16.03
N GLU A 258 -6.01 10.67 16.68
CA GLU A 258 -4.70 11.00 16.15
C GLU A 258 -4.20 9.88 15.22
N SER A 259 -4.28 8.63 15.65
CA SER A 259 -3.92 7.45 14.86
C SER A 259 -4.80 7.33 13.60
N THR A 260 -6.11 7.55 13.74
CA THR A 260 -7.05 7.56 12.61
C THR A 260 -6.72 8.69 11.62
N LYS A 261 -6.45 9.90 12.10
CA LYS A 261 -6.04 11.03 11.24
C LYS A 261 -4.74 10.74 10.52
N LEU A 262 -3.78 10.10 11.19
CA LEU A 262 -2.50 9.71 10.61
C LEU A 262 -2.72 8.69 9.49
N ALA A 263 -3.51 7.64 9.71
CA ALA A 263 -3.85 6.65 8.70
C ALA A 263 -4.51 7.29 7.46
N VAL A 264 -5.49 8.18 7.66
CA VAL A 264 -6.13 8.93 6.55
C VAL A 264 -5.11 9.77 5.78
N GLN A 265 -4.11 10.38 6.45
CA GLN A 265 -3.10 11.17 5.75
C GLN A 265 -2.19 10.29 4.88
N PHE A 266 -1.75 9.13 5.38
CA PHE A 266 -0.95 8.20 4.57
C PHE A 266 -1.77 7.60 3.42
N SER A 267 -3.05 7.29 3.63
CA SER A 267 -3.96 6.93 2.53
C SER A 267 -4.03 8.04 1.47
N LYS A 268 -4.16 9.31 1.87
CA LYS A 268 -4.18 10.46 0.96
C LYS A 268 -2.87 10.62 0.18
N VAL A 269 -1.72 10.33 0.78
CA VAL A 269 -0.43 10.36 0.07
C VAL A 269 -0.49 9.45 -1.14
N PHE A 270 -0.91 8.21 -0.96
CA PHE A 270 -1.04 7.23 -2.04
C PHE A 270 -2.11 7.61 -3.06
N THR A 271 -3.32 7.91 -2.59
CA THR A 271 -4.47 8.14 -3.48
C THR A 271 -4.39 9.45 -4.24
N ASN A 272 -3.66 10.46 -3.74
CA ASN A 272 -3.37 11.66 -4.52
C ASN A 272 -2.47 11.39 -5.71
N ILE A 273 -1.57 10.39 -5.63
CA ILE A 273 -0.78 9.94 -6.78
C ILE A 273 -1.70 9.22 -7.77
N CYS A 274 -2.61 8.37 -7.28
CA CYS A 274 -3.61 7.70 -8.12
C CYS A 274 -4.45 8.68 -8.93
N ARG A 275 -4.75 9.87 -8.41
CA ARG A 275 -5.52 10.91 -9.12
C ARG A 275 -4.77 11.57 -10.27
N LEU A 276 -3.48 11.31 -10.43
CA LEU A 276 -2.66 11.96 -11.46
C LEU A 276 -2.63 11.19 -12.78
N ASN A 277 -3.29 10.03 -12.89
CA ASN A 277 -3.44 9.31 -14.15
C ASN A 277 -4.92 9.22 -14.56
N ASP A 278 -5.18 9.07 -15.87
CA ASP A 278 -6.51 9.16 -16.47
C ASP A 278 -7.13 7.78 -16.75
N ARG A 279 -6.62 6.71 -16.14
CA ARG A 279 -7.13 5.36 -16.36
C ARG A 279 -8.57 5.25 -15.85
N MET A 280 -9.41 4.60 -16.62
CA MET A 280 -10.82 4.39 -16.29
C MET A 280 -11.38 3.14 -16.98
N PHE A 281 -12.47 2.62 -16.46
CA PHE A 281 -13.25 1.62 -17.17
C PHE A 281 -13.93 2.20 -18.42
N PRO A 282 -14.15 1.41 -19.47
CA PRO A 282 -14.82 1.87 -20.69
C PRO A 282 -16.21 2.45 -20.43
N THR A 283 -16.95 1.89 -19.48
CA THR A 283 -18.27 2.38 -19.09
C THR A 283 -18.44 2.41 -17.56
N VAL A 284 -19.38 3.22 -17.09
CA VAL A 284 -19.78 3.25 -15.67
C VAL A 284 -20.36 1.90 -15.23
N ALA A 285 -20.99 1.15 -16.12
CA ALA A 285 -21.51 -0.19 -15.82
C ALA A 285 -20.37 -1.19 -15.56
N ASP A 286 -19.28 -1.12 -16.34
CA ASP A 286 -18.09 -1.95 -16.12
C ASP A 286 -17.42 -1.60 -14.80
N GLU A 287 -17.32 -0.32 -14.47
CA GLU A 287 -16.80 0.13 -13.19
C GLU A 287 -17.65 -0.41 -12.04
N PHE A 288 -18.96 -0.29 -12.15
CA PHE A 288 -19.90 -0.78 -11.12
C PHE A 288 -19.80 -2.29 -10.95
N ALA A 289 -19.67 -3.04 -12.05
CA ALA A 289 -19.53 -4.50 -12.03
C ALA A 289 -18.24 -4.98 -11.32
N ASN A 290 -17.18 -4.17 -11.34
CA ASN A 290 -15.88 -4.49 -10.71
C ASN A 290 -15.73 -3.94 -9.28
N ASN A 291 -16.74 -3.25 -8.75
CA ASN A 291 -16.68 -2.72 -7.38
C ASN A 291 -16.59 -3.86 -6.36
N ILE A 292 -15.68 -3.73 -5.38
CA ILE A 292 -15.45 -4.78 -4.37
C ILE A 292 -16.72 -5.10 -3.56
N PHE A 293 -17.61 -4.14 -3.36
CA PHE A 293 -18.85 -4.33 -2.60
C PHE A 293 -19.91 -5.16 -3.33
N ASN A 294 -19.66 -5.58 -4.57
CA ASN A 294 -20.46 -6.64 -5.21
C ASN A 294 -20.18 -8.04 -4.63
N ASN A 295 -19.09 -8.17 -3.86
CA ASN A 295 -18.74 -9.40 -3.17
C ASN A 295 -19.25 -9.35 -1.73
N PRO A 296 -19.72 -10.48 -1.15
CA PRO A 296 -20.24 -10.49 0.20
C PRO A 296 -19.14 -10.19 1.22
N LEU A 297 -19.43 -9.26 2.14
CA LEU A 297 -18.63 -9.03 3.31
C LEU A 297 -18.99 -10.05 4.38
N THR A 298 -18.02 -10.79 4.86
CA THR A 298 -18.19 -11.80 5.91
C THR A 298 -17.48 -11.34 7.19
N VAL A 299 -18.12 -11.59 8.34
CA VAL A 299 -17.50 -11.44 9.66
C VAL A 299 -17.00 -12.80 10.10
N VAL A 300 -15.71 -12.91 10.36
CA VAL A 300 -15.08 -14.10 10.95
C VAL A 300 -14.99 -13.87 12.46
N THR A 301 -15.34 -14.87 13.25
CA THR A 301 -15.44 -14.75 14.70
C THR A 301 -14.23 -15.28 15.47
N GLU A 302 -13.36 -16.06 14.81
CA GLU A 302 -12.13 -16.59 15.41
C GLU A 302 -11.01 -16.71 14.35
N PRO A 303 -10.04 -15.82 14.28
CA PRO A 303 -10.01 -14.48 14.91
C PRO A 303 -11.06 -13.56 14.30
N GLU A 304 -11.61 -12.66 15.11
CA GLU A 304 -12.69 -11.76 14.67
C GLU A 304 -12.17 -10.73 13.66
N TYR A 305 -12.53 -10.78 12.39
CA TYR A 305 -12.22 -9.78 11.37
C TYR A 305 -13.31 -9.72 10.29
N GLN A 306 -13.36 -8.62 9.59
CA GLN A 306 -14.24 -8.44 8.45
C GLN A 306 -13.45 -8.66 7.16
N THR A 307 -13.98 -9.47 6.26
CA THR A 307 -13.27 -9.83 5.03
C THR A 307 -14.21 -10.09 3.85
N PHE A 308 -13.71 -9.82 2.65
CA PHE A 308 -14.31 -10.25 1.40
C PHE A 308 -13.60 -11.53 0.96
N TYR A 309 -14.34 -12.61 0.75
CA TYR A 309 -13.82 -13.88 0.26
C TYR A 309 -14.06 -14.04 -1.24
N PHE A 310 -13.13 -14.74 -1.92
CA PHE A 310 -13.16 -14.98 -3.35
C PHE A 310 -12.85 -16.43 -3.68
#